data_42d36b1dc8dfc516d397cac03c4bbee9
#
_entry.id   42d36b1dc8dfc516d397cac03c4bbee9
#
_cell.length_a   1.000
_cell.length_b   1.000
_cell.length_c   1.000
_cell.angle_alpha   90.00
_cell.angle_beta   90.00
_cell.angle_gamma   90.00
#
_symmetry.space_group_name_H-M   'P 1'
#
loop_
_entity.id
_entity.type
_entity.pdbx_description
1 polymer ?
#
loop_
_entity_poly.entity_id
_entity_poly.type
_entity_poly.pdbx_seq_one_letter_code
_entity_poly.pdbx_strand_id
1 'polypeptide(L)'
;MLFRSITLLLLTDQRPLGFVTALLAPVLMTLSVWFWVDLNEELADSPLRNPLALTVRLWRWALSGFSVLATAMAVSSLSCVMAVKGADCKAWLEAPQGLHLVLERVFDFLFGGDWNEGVAAFFGYVMLVAYGVGLLQWLLMRLPRQGRVAGDF
;
A
#
# COMPACT_ATOMS: atom_id res chain seq x y z
N MET A 1 5.55 -1.07 -0.82
CA MET A 1 5.11 -2.35 -0.21
C MET A 1 4.63 -2.18 1.24
N LEU A 2 5.23 -1.28 2.02
CA LEU A 2 4.91 -1.06 3.45
C LEU A 2 3.41 -0.80 3.72
N PHE A 3 2.76 0.03 2.90
CA PHE A 3 1.35 0.38 3.09
C PHE A 3 0.38 -0.80 2.96
N ARG A 4 0.70 -1.79 2.11
CA ARG A 4 -0.07 -3.04 2.04
C ARG A 4 0.03 -3.88 3.32
N SER A 5 1.21 -3.92 3.94
CA SER A 5 1.40 -4.62 5.21
C SER A 5 0.59 -3.96 6.33
N ILE A 6 0.53 -2.62 6.36
CA ILE A 6 -0.33 -1.87 7.28
C ILE A 6 -1.80 -2.26 7.09
N THR A 7 -2.26 -2.30 5.84
CA THR A 7 -3.63 -2.70 5.51
C THR A 7 -3.95 -4.10 6.02
N LEU A 8 -3.06 -5.07 5.78
CA LEU A 8 -3.25 -6.45 6.25
C LEU A 8 -3.31 -6.55 7.77
N LEU A 9 -2.42 -5.84 8.48
CA LEU A 9 -2.42 -5.82 9.95
C LEU A 9 -3.70 -5.22 10.53
N LEU A 10 -4.23 -4.16 9.94
CA LEU A 10 -5.49 -3.55 10.38
C LEU A 10 -6.71 -4.41 10.04
N LEU A 11 -6.71 -5.12 8.92
CA LEU A 11 -7.79 -6.02 8.55
C LEU A 11 -7.81 -7.31 9.38
N THR A 12 -6.67 -7.72 9.96
CA THR A 12 -6.59 -8.87 10.86
C THR A 12 -7.54 -8.69 12.05
N ASP A 13 -7.56 -7.51 12.67
CA ASP A 13 -8.48 -7.17 13.78
C ASP A 13 -9.80 -6.52 13.27
N GLN A 14 -10.15 -6.72 12.00
CA GLN A 14 -11.38 -6.22 11.38
C GLN A 14 -11.63 -4.72 11.57
N ARG A 15 -10.56 -3.94 11.69
CA ARG A 15 -10.68 -2.49 11.91
C ARG A 15 -11.21 -1.77 10.66
N PRO A 16 -12.17 -0.84 10.82
CA PRO A 16 -12.74 -0.09 9.69
C PRO A 16 -11.68 0.62 8.85
N LEU A 17 -10.62 1.15 9.50
CA LEU A 17 -9.50 1.78 8.82
C LEU A 17 -8.74 0.84 7.87
N GLY A 18 -8.78 -0.48 8.09
CA GLY A 18 -8.20 -1.46 7.19
C GLY A 18 -8.82 -1.41 5.79
N PHE A 19 -10.13 -1.23 5.68
CA PHE A 19 -10.81 -1.11 4.39
C PHE A 19 -10.49 0.22 3.70
N VAL A 20 -10.37 1.31 4.47
CA VAL A 20 -9.94 2.62 3.93
C VAL A 20 -8.51 2.55 3.41
N THR A 21 -7.60 1.94 4.16
CA THR A 21 -6.21 1.76 3.73
C THR A 21 -6.12 0.81 2.53
N ALA A 22 -7.00 -0.18 2.41
CA ALA A 22 -7.08 -1.05 1.23
C ALA A 22 -7.41 -0.25 -0.05
N LEU A 23 -8.32 0.72 0.05
CA LEU A 23 -8.66 1.63 -1.05
C LEU A 23 -7.49 2.56 -1.41
N LEU A 24 -6.80 3.11 -0.42
CA LEU A 24 -5.72 4.06 -0.62
C LEU A 24 -4.41 3.40 -1.09
N ALA A 25 -4.18 2.14 -0.72
CA ALA A 25 -2.93 1.45 -1.01
C ALA A 25 -2.53 1.42 -2.50
N PRO A 26 -3.40 1.05 -3.46
CA PRO A 26 -3.05 1.05 -4.87
C PRO A 26 -2.81 2.46 -5.41
N VAL A 27 -3.56 3.46 -4.95
CA VAL A 27 -3.40 4.87 -5.34
C VAL A 27 -2.04 5.40 -4.88
N LEU A 28 -1.70 5.23 -3.59
CA LEU A 28 -0.42 5.67 -3.03
C LEU A 28 0.77 4.95 -3.67
N MET A 29 0.61 3.67 -4.01
CA MET A 29 1.63 2.90 -4.72
C MET A 29 1.90 3.49 -6.11
N THR A 30 0.86 3.84 -6.85
CA THR A 30 1.00 4.47 -8.17
C THR A 30 1.63 5.84 -8.05
N LEU A 31 1.14 6.68 -7.14
CA LEU A 31 1.73 8.00 -6.91
C LEU A 31 3.21 7.91 -6.54
N SER A 32 3.62 6.97 -5.68
CA SER A 32 5.01 6.80 -5.30
C SER A 32 5.93 6.48 -6.49
N VAL A 33 5.45 5.74 -7.46
CA VAL A 33 6.21 5.38 -8.67
C VAL A 33 6.29 6.55 -9.66
N TRP A 34 5.20 7.31 -9.82
CA TRP A 34 5.18 8.48 -10.71
C TRP A 34 5.98 9.67 -10.15
N PHE A 35 5.99 9.85 -8.83
CA PHE A 35 6.73 10.90 -8.14
C PHE A 35 8.13 10.47 -7.66
N TRP A 36 8.67 9.37 -8.18
CA TRP A 36 10.02 8.93 -7.88
C TRP A 36 11.04 9.77 -8.67
N VAL A 37 11.56 10.82 -8.03
CA VAL A 37 12.39 11.85 -8.65
C VAL A 37 13.65 11.27 -9.29
N ASP A 38 14.41 10.45 -8.56
CA ASP A 38 15.67 9.88 -9.04
C ASP A 38 15.47 9.03 -10.30
N LEU A 39 14.39 8.23 -10.31
CA LEU A 39 14.03 7.39 -11.45
C LEU A 39 13.56 8.23 -12.65
N ASN A 40 12.89 9.36 -12.39
CA ASN A 40 12.42 10.26 -13.44
C ASN A 40 13.59 11.01 -14.09
N GLU A 41 14.59 11.42 -13.32
CA GLU A 41 15.82 12.04 -13.84
C GLU A 41 16.58 11.06 -14.72
N GLU A 42 16.78 9.83 -14.25
CA GLU A 42 17.50 8.79 -15.00
C GLU A 42 16.79 8.39 -16.31
N LEU A 43 15.44 8.39 -16.30
CA LEU A 43 14.64 8.14 -17.49
C LEU A 43 14.63 9.31 -18.49
N ALA A 44 14.73 10.55 -18.01
CA ALA A 44 14.79 11.74 -18.87
C ALA A 44 16.11 11.78 -19.65
N ASP A 45 17.22 11.37 -19.03
CA ASP A 45 18.54 11.33 -19.65
C ASP A 45 18.75 10.10 -20.55
N SER A 46 17.84 9.12 -20.49
CA SER A 46 17.95 7.88 -21.25
C SER A 46 17.28 7.98 -22.63
N PRO A 47 17.95 7.53 -23.73
CA PRO A 47 17.33 7.52 -25.05
C PRO A 47 16.07 6.65 -25.07
N LEU A 48 15.06 7.08 -25.86
CA LEU A 48 13.75 6.42 -25.96
C LEU A 48 13.83 4.93 -26.36
N ARG A 49 14.89 4.54 -27.07
CA ARG A 49 15.13 3.17 -27.52
C ARG A 49 15.90 2.30 -26.52
N ASN A 50 16.28 2.84 -25.37
CA ASN A 50 16.94 2.04 -24.34
C ASN A 50 15.93 0.99 -23.80
N PRO A 51 16.23 -0.32 -23.91
CA PRO A 51 15.31 -1.37 -23.51
C PRO A 51 14.95 -1.29 -22.02
N LEU A 52 15.87 -0.82 -21.17
CA LEU A 52 15.62 -0.63 -19.74
C LEU A 52 14.61 0.50 -19.49
N ALA A 53 14.78 1.63 -20.16
CA ALA A 53 13.85 2.76 -20.05
C ALA A 53 12.45 2.39 -20.55
N LEU A 54 12.36 1.66 -21.68
CA LEU A 54 11.10 1.15 -22.20
C LEU A 54 10.40 0.21 -21.20
N THR A 55 11.15 -0.71 -20.60
CA THR A 55 10.61 -1.65 -19.60
C THR A 55 10.04 -0.91 -18.41
N VAL A 56 10.73 0.10 -17.88
CA VAL A 56 10.25 0.90 -16.74
C VAL A 56 9.00 1.70 -17.10
N ARG A 57 8.93 2.28 -18.30
CA ARG A 57 7.74 2.98 -18.78
C ARG A 57 6.54 2.05 -18.89
N LEU A 58 6.71 0.89 -19.53
CA LEU A 58 5.65 -0.12 -19.64
C LEU A 58 5.20 -0.61 -18.26
N TRP A 59 6.14 -0.83 -17.36
CA TRP A 59 5.84 -1.24 -15.99
C TRP A 59 5.01 -0.18 -15.24
N ARG A 60 5.33 1.11 -15.39
CA ARG A 60 4.54 2.21 -14.79
C ARG A 60 3.10 2.20 -15.30
N TRP A 61 2.89 2.05 -16.60
CA TRP A 61 1.56 1.99 -17.18
C TRP A 61 0.80 0.74 -16.76
N ALA A 62 1.44 -0.41 -16.74
CA ALA A 62 0.84 -1.65 -16.25
C ALA A 62 0.43 -1.53 -14.77
N LEU A 63 1.30 -0.94 -13.94
CA LEU A 63 1.00 -0.67 -12.54
C LEU A 63 -0.17 0.30 -12.37
N SER A 64 -0.24 1.34 -13.20
CA SER A 64 -1.35 2.30 -13.16
C SER A 64 -2.67 1.63 -13.54
N GLY A 65 -2.69 0.82 -14.59
CA GLY A 65 -3.86 0.02 -14.98
C GLY A 65 -4.30 -0.94 -13.88
N PHE A 66 -3.35 -1.67 -13.28
CA PHE A 66 -3.62 -2.54 -12.15
C PHE A 66 -4.17 -1.76 -10.95
N SER A 67 -3.64 -0.56 -10.67
CA SER A 67 -4.10 0.28 -9.57
C SER A 67 -5.54 0.74 -9.76
N VAL A 68 -5.92 1.12 -10.97
CA VAL A 68 -7.31 1.48 -11.29
C VAL A 68 -8.25 0.30 -11.02
N LEU A 69 -7.91 -0.89 -11.50
CA LEU A 69 -8.71 -2.09 -11.27
C LEU A 69 -8.78 -2.45 -9.78
N ALA A 70 -7.65 -2.42 -9.08
CA ALA A 70 -7.58 -2.71 -7.65
C ALA A 70 -8.39 -1.70 -6.82
N THR A 71 -8.35 -0.41 -7.18
CA THR A 71 -9.15 0.64 -6.54
C THR A 71 -10.64 0.42 -6.81
N ALA A 72 -11.02 0.11 -8.04
CA ALA A 72 -12.41 -0.17 -8.41
C ALA A 72 -12.97 -1.37 -7.61
N MET A 73 -12.18 -2.43 -7.46
CA MET A 73 -12.55 -3.57 -6.61
C MET A 73 -12.63 -3.17 -5.12
N ALA A 74 -11.72 -2.34 -4.62
CA ALA A 74 -11.71 -1.91 -3.24
C ALA A 74 -12.88 -0.97 -2.90
N VAL A 75 -13.46 -0.26 -3.87
CA VAL A 75 -14.67 0.56 -3.65
C VAL A 75 -15.83 -0.28 -3.12
N SER A 76 -15.98 -1.53 -3.57
CA SER A 76 -17.01 -2.42 -3.07
C SER A 76 -16.89 -2.74 -1.58
N SER A 77 -15.66 -2.70 -1.04
CA SER A 77 -15.39 -2.93 0.38
C SER A 77 -15.69 -1.74 1.30
N LEU A 78 -15.98 -0.55 0.74
CA LEU A 78 -16.32 0.63 1.56
C LEU A 78 -17.59 0.45 2.38
N SER A 79 -18.53 -0.37 1.93
CA SER A 79 -19.72 -0.74 2.72
C SER A 79 -19.33 -1.44 4.04
N CYS A 80 -18.19 -2.10 4.06
CA CYS A 80 -17.67 -2.80 5.23
C CYS A 80 -17.09 -1.87 6.30
N VAL A 81 -16.81 -0.60 5.96
CA VAL A 81 -16.33 0.42 6.91
C VAL A 81 -17.38 0.72 7.99
N MET A 82 -18.66 0.77 7.58
CA MET A 82 -19.77 1.07 8.50
C MET A 82 -20.21 -0.17 9.32
N ALA A 83 -20.19 -1.35 8.70
CA ALA A 83 -20.51 -2.60 9.37
C ALA A 83 -19.90 -3.77 8.63
N VAL A 84 -19.09 -4.57 9.31
CA VAL A 84 -18.52 -5.81 8.76
C VAL A 84 -19.61 -6.89 8.70
N LYS A 85 -20.57 -6.69 7.79
CA LYS A 85 -21.72 -7.61 7.60
C LYS A 85 -21.82 -7.96 6.11
N GLY A 86 -21.89 -9.26 5.82
CA GLY A 86 -22.09 -9.76 4.46
C GLY A 86 -20.97 -10.65 3.95
N ALA A 87 -21.25 -11.39 2.88
CA ALA A 87 -20.32 -12.32 2.26
C ALA A 87 -19.09 -11.60 1.67
N ASP A 88 -19.31 -10.43 1.07
CA ASP A 88 -18.24 -9.64 0.44
C ASP A 88 -17.21 -9.16 1.46
N CYS A 89 -17.65 -8.72 2.65
CA CYS A 89 -16.74 -8.31 3.71
C CYS A 89 -15.90 -9.47 4.25
N LYS A 90 -16.51 -10.67 4.35
CA LYS A 90 -15.79 -11.88 4.78
C LYS A 90 -14.71 -12.27 3.78
N ALA A 91 -14.97 -12.20 2.48
CA ALA A 91 -13.99 -12.49 1.44
C ALA A 91 -12.74 -11.58 1.54
N TRP A 92 -12.93 -10.31 1.88
CA TRP A 92 -11.81 -9.39 2.12
C TRP A 92 -10.97 -9.72 3.36
N LEU A 93 -11.54 -10.43 4.34
CA LEU A 93 -10.87 -10.80 5.58
C LEU A 93 -10.16 -12.16 5.52
N GLU A 94 -10.43 -13.00 4.53
CA GLU A 94 -9.82 -14.33 4.41
C GLU A 94 -8.28 -14.28 4.31
N ALA A 95 -7.76 -13.41 3.44
CA ALA A 95 -6.31 -13.28 3.26
C ALA A 95 -5.58 -12.73 4.50
N PRO A 96 -6.08 -11.66 5.18
CA PRO A 96 -5.52 -11.19 6.44
C PRO A 96 -5.57 -12.25 7.55
N GLN A 97 -6.65 -13.01 7.67
CA GLN A 97 -6.78 -14.08 8.66
C GLN A 97 -5.80 -15.23 8.39
N GLY A 98 -5.62 -15.62 7.14
CA GLY A 98 -4.60 -16.60 6.76
C GLY A 98 -3.17 -16.16 7.12
N LEU A 99 -2.86 -14.89 6.89
CA LEU A 99 -1.58 -14.31 7.29
C LEU A 99 -1.41 -14.26 8.82
N HIS A 100 -2.48 -13.94 9.56
CA HIS A 100 -2.47 -13.93 11.02
C HIS A 100 -2.05 -15.27 11.60
N LEU A 101 -2.62 -16.37 11.12
CA LEU A 101 -2.26 -17.73 11.56
C LEU A 101 -0.78 -18.07 11.32
N VAL A 102 -0.20 -17.56 10.25
CA VAL A 102 1.23 -17.74 9.97
C VAL A 102 2.08 -16.90 10.93
N LEU A 103 1.71 -15.63 11.13
CA LEU A 103 2.43 -14.73 12.03
C LEU A 103 2.37 -15.19 13.49
N GLU A 104 1.21 -15.65 13.95
CA GLU A 104 1.03 -16.24 15.28
C GLU A 104 2.03 -17.39 15.51
N ARG A 105 2.10 -18.32 14.57
CA ARG A 105 2.99 -19.48 14.65
C ARG A 105 4.48 -19.09 14.63
N VAL A 106 4.84 -18.12 13.80
CA VAL A 106 6.22 -17.61 13.69
C VAL A 106 6.60 -16.82 14.96
N PHE A 107 5.69 -16.04 15.49
CA PHE A 107 5.93 -15.20 16.65
C PHE A 107 6.06 -16.05 17.91
N ASP A 108 5.20 -17.04 18.09
CA ASP A 108 5.29 -18.03 19.18
C ASP A 108 6.63 -18.77 19.13
N PHE A 109 7.05 -19.22 17.95
CA PHE A 109 8.33 -19.92 17.76
C PHE A 109 9.55 -19.04 18.09
N LEU A 110 9.53 -17.75 17.70
CA LEU A 110 10.70 -16.86 17.86
C LEU A 110 10.78 -16.20 19.23
N PHE A 111 9.65 -15.85 19.82
CA PHE A 111 9.56 -15.01 21.02
C PHE A 111 8.89 -15.70 22.20
N GLY A 112 8.27 -16.86 21.99
CA GLY A 112 7.54 -17.59 23.03
C GLY A 112 6.37 -16.79 23.60
N GLY A 113 5.78 -15.88 22.83
CA GLY A 113 4.71 -14.99 23.26
C GLY A 113 3.50 -15.03 22.32
N ASP A 114 2.34 -14.57 22.82
CA ASP A 114 1.10 -14.59 22.09
C ASP A 114 1.01 -13.45 21.07
N TRP A 115 0.94 -13.78 19.79
CA TRP A 115 0.55 -12.87 18.74
C TRP A 115 -0.97 -12.88 18.63
N ASN A 116 -1.62 -11.84 19.10
CA ASN A 116 -3.08 -11.72 19.00
C ASN A 116 -3.50 -10.60 18.00
N GLU A 117 -4.78 -10.61 17.64
CA GLU A 117 -5.34 -9.64 16.68
C GLU A 117 -5.14 -8.18 17.14
N GLY A 118 -5.23 -7.92 18.44
CA GLY A 118 -5.01 -6.59 19.02
C GLY A 118 -3.57 -6.11 18.89
N VAL A 119 -2.58 -7.01 19.03
CA VAL A 119 -1.16 -6.69 18.80
C VAL A 119 -0.92 -6.38 17.33
N ALA A 120 -1.51 -7.15 16.42
CA ALA A 120 -1.44 -6.90 14.99
C ALA A 120 -2.01 -5.51 14.63
N ALA A 121 -3.18 -5.16 15.16
CA ALA A 121 -3.78 -3.85 14.97
C ALA A 121 -2.92 -2.72 15.55
N PHE A 122 -2.36 -2.90 16.74
CA PHE A 122 -1.46 -1.92 17.36
C PHE A 122 -0.26 -1.61 16.44
N PHE A 123 0.43 -2.63 15.93
CA PHE A 123 1.50 -2.43 14.97
C PHE A 123 1.00 -1.77 13.69
N GLY A 124 -0.19 -2.14 13.19
CA GLY A 124 -0.83 -1.51 12.06
C GLY A 124 -1.01 0.00 12.24
N TYR A 125 -1.50 0.44 13.41
CA TYR A 125 -1.65 1.86 13.73
C TYR A 125 -0.32 2.59 13.87
N VAL A 126 0.65 2.00 14.57
CA VAL A 126 1.99 2.60 14.73
C VAL A 126 2.64 2.81 13.36
N MET A 127 2.59 1.79 12.48
CA MET A 127 3.12 1.88 11.13
C MET A 127 2.36 2.89 10.27
N LEU A 128 1.03 3.00 10.43
CA LEU A 128 0.21 3.97 9.73
C LEU A 128 0.59 5.40 10.11
N VAL A 129 0.77 5.68 11.40
CA VAL A 129 1.23 6.98 11.89
C VAL A 129 2.63 7.31 11.36
N ALA A 130 3.57 6.38 11.47
CA ALA A 130 4.92 6.55 10.96
C ALA A 130 4.94 6.82 9.44
N TYR A 131 4.13 6.08 8.68
CA TYR A 131 3.97 6.30 7.25
C TYR A 131 3.37 7.68 6.94
N GLY A 132 2.33 8.08 7.68
CA GLY A 132 1.69 9.39 7.53
C GLY A 132 2.64 10.55 7.81
N VAL A 133 3.45 10.45 8.86
CA VAL A 133 4.50 11.44 9.17
C VAL A 133 5.55 11.50 8.05
N GLY A 134 6.02 10.34 7.57
CA GLY A 134 6.97 10.27 6.46
C GLY A 134 6.41 10.87 5.17
N LEU A 135 5.14 10.57 4.85
CA LEU A 135 4.46 11.13 3.67
C LEU A 135 4.32 12.65 3.79
N LEU A 136 3.92 13.15 4.95
CA LEU A 136 3.78 14.58 5.21
C LEU A 136 5.14 15.30 5.10
N GLN A 137 6.19 14.72 5.67
CA GLN A 137 7.54 15.25 5.57
C GLN A 137 8.02 15.29 4.11
N TRP A 138 7.76 14.24 3.35
CA TRP A 138 8.09 14.20 1.93
C TRP A 138 7.33 15.28 1.14
N LEU A 139 6.03 15.41 1.38
CA LEU A 139 5.16 16.39 0.72
C LEU A 139 5.61 17.84 0.99
N LEU A 140 5.96 18.14 2.25
CA LEU A 140 6.31 19.51 2.66
C LEU A 140 7.74 19.91 2.33
N MET A 141 8.68 18.97 2.41
CA MET A 141 10.10 19.28 2.29
C MET A 141 10.70 18.92 0.94
N ARG A 142 10.31 17.80 0.35
CA ARG A 142 10.96 17.27 -0.84
C ARG A 142 10.25 17.65 -2.13
N LEU A 143 8.95 17.59 -2.16
CA LEU A 143 8.17 17.89 -3.34
C LEU A 143 8.35 19.34 -3.84
N PRO A 144 8.32 20.39 -2.98
CA PRO A 144 8.51 21.76 -3.43
C PRO A 144 9.95 22.07 -3.89
N ARG A 145 10.95 21.34 -3.41
CA ARG A 145 12.36 21.60 -3.69
C ARG A 145 12.84 20.96 -5.00
N GLN A 146 12.27 19.87 -5.42
CA GLN A 146 12.75 19.09 -6.57
C GLN A 146 11.87 19.19 -7.81
N GLY A 147 10.71 19.87 -7.78
CA GLY A 147 9.91 20.40 -8.91
C GLY A 147 9.68 19.56 -10.19
N ARG A 148 10.30 18.41 -10.31
CA ARG A 148 10.17 17.55 -11.48
C ARG A 148 9.19 16.43 -11.23
N VAL A 149 7.97 16.65 -11.65
CA VAL A 149 6.98 15.60 -11.87
C VAL A 149 7.40 14.85 -13.15
N ALA A 150 7.14 13.54 -13.21
CA ALA A 150 7.34 12.74 -14.41
C ALA A 150 6.72 13.44 -15.63
N GLY A 151 7.51 14.24 -16.31
CA GLY A 151 7.11 14.94 -17.51
C GLY A 151 8.02 14.48 -18.62
N ASP A 152 7.56 13.59 -19.39
CA ASP A 152 7.75 13.32 -20.80
C ASP A 152 7.30 11.88 -21.04
N PHE A 153 6.10 11.79 -21.55
CA PHE A 153 5.39 10.56 -21.88
C PHE A 153 5.91 9.99 -23.20
#